data_deea741fc20d5b1ec4edc1a1c4ed39f3
#
_entry.id   deea741fc20d5b1ec4edc1a1c4ed39f3
#
_cell.length_a   1.000
_cell.length_b   1.000
_cell.length_c   1.000
_cell.angle_alpha   90.00
_cell.angle_beta   90.00
_cell.angle_gamma   90.00
#
_symmetry.space_group_name_H-M   'P 1'
#
loop_
_entity.id
_entity.type
_entity.pdbx_description
1 polymer ?
#
loop_
_entity_poly.entity_id
_entity_poly.type
_entity_poly.pdbx_seq_one_letter_code
_entity_poly.pdbx_strand_id
1 'polypeptide(L)'
;MYQKEFNQRLQSTLPKALLLYGENDYLIDYYIDYFIKKLDAKESMLSLYHDEWDFEQAKAFLSQSSLFGGTNLVVAKRDKKIPKKELDLLVELANKNEDNYFIYGYGGAAKDAKSMQASFSEKKGGVWVRFFEPNIREGVATLQQKAQQIRLDIDHYALQHLMLVLNNNLALCANELDKLAILGTKVTSKDIDRLVYSTAPLAIEQLLIELFQKKPITDTITRLLELGEDEASILRATQYFVNQIFLFHAYIKLHGGVDSAAILGYKLPKQIEEQKASLALRVKSAALLKIFEHLLESEIEIKKAPATQREVLLYSMLIKIQGYL
;
A
#
# COMPACT_ATOMS: atom_id res chain seq x y z
N MET A 1 -3.43 -21.24 0.54
CA MET A 1 -2.00 -20.99 0.24
C MET A 1 -1.69 -19.51 0.25
N TYR A 2 -0.41 -19.13 0.12
CA TYR A 2 0.03 -17.73 0.07
C TYR A 2 0.58 -17.39 -1.32
N GLN A 3 0.78 -16.09 -1.59
CA GLN A 3 1.18 -15.56 -2.90
C GLN A 3 2.37 -16.30 -3.54
N LYS A 4 3.42 -16.60 -2.77
CA LYS A 4 4.62 -17.28 -3.29
C LYS A 4 4.33 -18.67 -3.85
N GLU A 5 3.58 -19.48 -3.09
CA GLU A 5 3.17 -20.83 -3.51
C GLU A 5 2.23 -20.77 -4.71
N PHE A 6 1.34 -19.74 -4.71
CA PHE A 6 0.43 -19.52 -5.82
C PHE A 6 1.16 -19.19 -7.13
N ASN A 7 2.16 -18.29 -7.06
CA ASN A 7 2.98 -17.96 -8.22
C ASN A 7 3.74 -19.18 -8.79
N GLN A 8 4.22 -20.07 -7.91
CA GLN A 8 4.84 -21.32 -8.37
C GLN A 8 3.83 -22.24 -9.07
N ARG A 9 2.62 -22.36 -8.52
CA ARG A 9 1.56 -23.17 -9.12
C ARG A 9 1.11 -22.65 -10.48
N LEU A 10 1.02 -21.32 -10.66
CA LEU A 10 0.63 -20.70 -11.92
C LEU A 10 1.61 -20.97 -13.08
N GLN A 11 2.84 -21.42 -12.79
CA GLN A 11 3.81 -21.83 -13.82
C GLN A 11 3.44 -23.16 -14.45
N SER A 12 2.69 -24.02 -13.75
CA SER A 12 2.33 -25.36 -14.21
C SER A 12 0.86 -25.49 -14.60
N THR A 13 -0.06 -24.90 -13.83
CA THR A 13 -1.51 -25.09 -14.00
C THR A 13 -2.31 -23.87 -13.58
N LEU A 14 -3.35 -23.55 -14.36
CA LEU A 14 -4.34 -22.56 -13.97
C LEU A 14 -5.50 -23.25 -13.22
N PRO A 15 -5.80 -22.89 -11.96
CA PRO A 15 -6.94 -23.44 -11.25
C PRO A 15 -8.26 -23.00 -11.90
N LYS A 16 -9.20 -23.93 -11.98
CA LYS A 16 -10.54 -23.71 -12.54
C LYS A 16 -11.43 -22.87 -11.65
N ALA A 17 -11.29 -23.05 -10.33
CA ALA A 17 -12.04 -22.30 -9.33
C ALA A 17 -11.07 -21.66 -8.33
N LEU A 18 -11.18 -20.36 -8.14
CA LEU A 18 -10.21 -19.57 -7.38
C LEU A 18 -10.91 -18.59 -6.43
N LEU A 19 -10.54 -18.65 -5.14
CA LEU A 19 -10.90 -17.65 -4.13
C LEU A 19 -9.67 -16.80 -3.82
N LEU A 20 -9.77 -15.51 -4.09
CA LEU A 20 -8.75 -14.49 -3.77
C LEU A 20 -9.27 -13.60 -2.64
N TYR A 21 -8.52 -13.43 -1.56
CA TYR A 21 -8.93 -12.59 -0.45
C TYR A 21 -7.72 -12.12 0.37
N GLY A 22 -7.90 -11.12 1.22
CA GLY A 22 -6.84 -10.69 2.13
C GLY A 22 -6.87 -9.22 2.47
N GLU A 23 -5.70 -8.65 2.70
CA GLU A 23 -5.51 -7.29 3.20
C GLU A 23 -5.15 -6.32 2.07
N ASN A 24 -4.80 -6.82 0.88
CA ASN A 24 -4.37 -6.02 -0.25
C ASN A 24 -5.26 -6.24 -1.48
N ASP A 25 -6.18 -5.30 -1.71
CA ASP A 25 -7.15 -5.35 -2.81
C ASP A 25 -6.47 -5.25 -4.18
N TYR A 26 -5.35 -4.53 -4.28
CA TYR A 26 -4.60 -4.46 -5.54
C TYR A 26 -4.12 -5.82 -6.01
N LEU A 27 -3.66 -6.68 -5.08
CA LEU A 27 -3.23 -8.03 -5.44
C LEU A 27 -4.40 -8.90 -5.89
N ILE A 28 -5.59 -8.74 -5.30
CA ILE A 28 -6.81 -9.42 -5.76
C ILE A 28 -7.09 -9.04 -7.21
N ASP A 29 -7.12 -7.74 -7.52
CA ASP A 29 -7.37 -7.24 -8.87
C ASP A 29 -6.26 -7.66 -9.85
N TYR A 30 -5.00 -7.56 -9.44
CA TYR A 30 -3.87 -7.98 -10.25
C TYR A 30 -3.97 -9.43 -10.72
N TYR A 31 -4.38 -10.35 -9.84
CA TYR A 31 -4.54 -11.75 -10.23
C TYR A 31 -5.83 -12.00 -11.02
N ILE A 32 -6.92 -11.29 -10.78
CA ILE A 32 -8.10 -11.34 -11.65
C ILE A 32 -7.70 -10.94 -13.08
N ASP A 33 -7.04 -9.80 -13.23
CA ASP A 33 -6.55 -9.33 -14.54
C ASP A 33 -5.55 -10.28 -15.20
N TYR A 34 -4.68 -10.90 -14.39
CA TYR A 34 -3.76 -11.93 -14.89
C TYR A 34 -4.52 -13.09 -15.52
N PHE A 35 -5.58 -13.59 -14.87
CA PHE A 35 -6.40 -14.69 -15.42
C PHE A 35 -7.17 -14.27 -16.66
N ILE A 36 -7.79 -13.08 -16.67
CA ILE A 36 -8.51 -12.55 -17.83
C ILE A 36 -7.58 -12.51 -19.06
N LYS A 37 -6.36 -11.99 -18.88
CA LYS A 37 -5.36 -11.93 -19.96
C LYS A 37 -4.86 -13.31 -20.38
N LYS A 38 -4.57 -14.17 -19.40
CA LYS A 38 -3.98 -15.50 -19.66
C LYS A 38 -4.95 -16.44 -20.36
N LEU A 39 -6.25 -16.28 -20.08
CA LEU A 39 -7.34 -17.06 -20.65
C LEU A 39 -7.92 -16.43 -21.93
N ASP A 40 -7.43 -15.25 -22.31
CA ASP A 40 -7.99 -14.43 -23.41
C ASP A 40 -9.53 -14.26 -23.30
N ALA A 41 -9.98 -14.08 -22.04
CA ALA A 41 -11.41 -14.15 -21.71
C ALA A 41 -12.12 -12.79 -21.71
N LYS A 42 -11.49 -11.71 -22.19
CA LYS A 42 -12.03 -10.35 -22.10
C LYS A 42 -13.41 -10.20 -22.73
N GLU A 43 -13.63 -10.86 -23.86
CA GLU A 43 -14.91 -10.81 -24.60
C GLU A 43 -15.89 -11.92 -24.20
N SER A 44 -15.42 -12.92 -23.43
CA SER A 44 -16.18 -14.13 -23.06
C SER A 44 -16.28 -14.31 -21.54
N MET A 45 -16.22 -13.22 -20.77
CA MET A 45 -16.37 -13.27 -19.33
C MET A 45 -17.67 -12.63 -18.85
N LEU A 46 -18.19 -13.15 -17.73
CA LEU A 46 -19.25 -12.53 -16.94
C LEU A 46 -18.65 -11.95 -15.67
N SER A 47 -18.69 -10.62 -15.53
CA SER A 47 -18.23 -9.92 -14.35
C SER A 47 -19.41 -9.45 -13.50
N LEU A 48 -19.42 -9.84 -12.23
CA LEU A 48 -20.49 -9.52 -11.28
C LEU A 48 -19.86 -8.88 -10.04
N TYR A 49 -19.93 -7.56 -9.94
CA TYR A 49 -19.28 -6.78 -8.88
C TYR A 49 -20.28 -6.30 -7.83
N HIS A 50 -19.91 -6.42 -6.56
CA HIS A 50 -20.66 -5.90 -5.40
C HIS A 50 -22.17 -6.27 -5.40
N ASP A 51 -23.05 -5.32 -5.64
CA ASP A 51 -24.50 -5.50 -5.63
C ASP A 51 -25.06 -6.06 -6.95
N GLU A 52 -24.24 -6.17 -8.00
CA GLU A 52 -24.61 -6.81 -9.28
C GLU A 52 -24.57 -8.34 -9.20
N TRP A 53 -24.17 -8.89 -8.03
CA TRP A 53 -24.11 -10.35 -7.86
C TRP A 53 -25.46 -11.02 -8.06
N ASP A 54 -25.52 -11.90 -9.03
CA ASP A 54 -26.65 -12.75 -9.34
C ASP A 54 -26.18 -14.20 -9.52
N PHE A 55 -26.62 -15.06 -8.58
CA PHE A 55 -26.23 -16.46 -8.58
C PHE A 55 -26.80 -17.23 -9.79
N GLU A 56 -28.07 -16.98 -10.17
CA GLU A 56 -28.67 -17.68 -11.30
C GLU A 56 -28.02 -17.30 -12.62
N GLN A 57 -27.62 -16.06 -12.77
CA GLN A 57 -26.87 -15.60 -13.94
C GLN A 57 -25.46 -16.26 -14.00
N ALA A 58 -24.73 -16.31 -12.89
CA ALA A 58 -23.42 -16.96 -12.81
C ALA A 58 -23.52 -18.47 -13.12
N LYS A 59 -24.51 -19.13 -12.54
CA LYS A 59 -24.80 -20.55 -12.76
C LYS A 59 -25.20 -20.84 -14.21
N ALA A 60 -26.10 -20.05 -14.79
CA ALA A 60 -26.51 -20.20 -16.18
C ALA A 60 -25.31 -20.06 -17.13
N PHE A 61 -24.45 -19.05 -16.89
CA PHE A 61 -23.26 -18.82 -17.69
C PHE A 61 -22.27 -19.99 -17.67
N LEU A 62 -21.98 -20.58 -16.50
CA LEU A 62 -21.10 -21.75 -16.36
C LEU A 62 -21.77 -23.06 -16.81
N SER A 63 -23.10 -23.10 -16.91
CA SER A 63 -23.82 -24.28 -17.39
C SER A 63 -23.90 -24.36 -18.92
N GLN A 64 -23.67 -23.26 -19.60
CA GLN A 64 -23.67 -23.19 -21.06
C GLN A 64 -22.34 -23.71 -21.62
N SER A 65 -22.37 -24.51 -22.66
CA SER A 65 -21.20 -24.80 -23.47
C SER A 65 -20.88 -23.56 -24.31
N SER A 66 -19.60 -23.22 -24.45
CA SER A 66 -19.22 -22.15 -25.36
C SER A 66 -19.63 -22.50 -26.80
N LEU A 67 -20.60 -21.75 -27.34
CA LEU A 67 -21.13 -21.99 -28.68
C LEU A 67 -20.10 -21.73 -29.80
N PHE A 68 -19.05 -20.97 -29.51
CA PHE A 68 -18.04 -20.54 -30.49
C PHE A 68 -16.62 -21.04 -30.18
N GLY A 69 -16.48 -21.96 -29.23
CA GLY A 69 -15.17 -22.38 -28.73
C GLY A 69 -14.47 -21.23 -28.01
N GLY A 70 -14.25 -21.30 -26.72
CA GLY A 70 -13.60 -20.26 -25.94
C GLY A 70 -13.83 -20.48 -24.45
N THR A 71 -13.11 -19.73 -23.65
CA THR A 71 -13.17 -19.83 -22.20
C THR A 71 -14.39 -19.11 -21.63
N ASN A 72 -15.16 -19.79 -20.80
CA ASN A 72 -16.24 -19.18 -19.99
C ASN A 72 -15.66 -18.80 -18.62
N LEU A 73 -15.42 -17.52 -18.40
CA LEU A 73 -14.90 -17.00 -17.13
C LEU A 73 -15.98 -16.25 -16.38
N VAL A 74 -16.32 -16.69 -15.18
CA VAL A 74 -17.11 -15.91 -14.23
C VAL A 74 -16.18 -15.27 -13.20
N VAL A 75 -16.25 -13.95 -13.08
CA VAL A 75 -15.56 -13.16 -12.07
C VAL A 75 -16.57 -12.53 -11.14
N ALA A 76 -16.54 -12.93 -9.88
CA ALA A 76 -17.30 -12.27 -8.81
C ALA A 76 -16.34 -11.47 -7.93
N LYS A 77 -16.61 -10.18 -7.69
CA LYS A 77 -15.84 -9.37 -6.73
C LYS A 77 -16.78 -8.64 -5.78
N ARG A 78 -16.71 -8.97 -4.49
CA ARG A 78 -17.60 -8.38 -3.49
C ARG A 78 -17.07 -8.51 -2.06
N ASP A 79 -17.61 -7.68 -1.16
CA ASP A 79 -17.34 -7.66 0.28
C ASP A 79 -18.31 -8.56 1.10
N LYS A 80 -19.43 -8.99 0.49
CA LYS A 80 -20.43 -9.87 1.12
C LYS A 80 -20.17 -11.31 0.73
N LYS A 81 -20.36 -12.24 1.68
CA LYS A 81 -20.20 -13.68 1.43
C LYS A 81 -21.23 -14.20 0.44
N ILE A 82 -20.80 -15.15 -0.39
CA ILE A 82 -21.69 -15.99 -1.16
C ILE A 82 -22.02 -17.23 -0.31
N PRO A 83 -23.31 -17.67 -0.25
CA PRO A 83 -23.69 -18.86 0.49
C PRO A 83 -22.91 -20.11 0.05
N LYS A 84 -22.56 -20.96 1.02
CA LYS A 84 -21.73 -22.14 0.75
C LYS A 84 -22.29 -23.05 -0.35
N LYS A 85 -23.63 -23.26 -0.37
CA LYS A 85 -24.28 -24.11 -1.38
C LYS A 85 -24.09 -23.56 -2.80
N GLU A 86 -24.17 -22.24 -2.96
CA GLU A 86 -23.94 -21.56 -4.23
C GLU A 86 -22.46 -21.68 -4.65
N LEU A 87 -21.51 -21.43 -3.72
CA LEU A 87 -20.08 -21.60 -3.99
C LEU A 87 -19.74 -23.04 -4.39
N ASP A 88 -20.24 -24.02 -3.66
CA ASP A 88 -19.99 -25.43 -3.96
C ASP A 88 -20.45 -25.79 -5.38
N LEU A 89 -21.66 -25.32 -5.80
CA LEU A 89 -22.16 -25.55 -7.14
C LEU A 89 -21.34 -24.83 -8.23
N LEU A 90 -20.97 -23.56 -8.01
CA LEU A 90 -20.17 -22.82 -9.00
C LEU A 90 -18.75 -23.43 -9.15
N VAL A 91 -18.14 -23.88 -8.07
CA VAL A 91 -16.86 -24.61 -8.12
C VAL A 91 -17.00 -25.92 -8.87
N GLU A 92 -18.11 -26.67 -8.67
CA GLU A 92 -18.40 -27.90 -9.41
C GLU A 92 -18.57 -27.61 -10.91
N LEU A 93 -19.38 -26.61 -11.29
CA LEU A 93 -19.59 -26.22 -12.68
C LEU A 93 -18.30 -25.75 -13.36
N ALA A 94 -17.43 -25.02 -12.66
CA ALA A 94 -16.14 -24.63 -13.18
C ALA A 94 -15.22 -25.83 -13.45
N ASN A 95 -15.31 -26.90 -12.66
CA ASN A 95 -14.51 -28.12 -12.85
C ASN A 95 -15.12 -29.13 -13.82
N LYS A 96 -16.42 -29.03 -14.12
CA LYS A 96 -17.14 -29.99 -15.00
C LYS A 96 -16.76 -29.84 -16.47
N ASN A 97 -16.38 -28.63 -16.90
CA ASN A 97 -16.03 -28.30 -18.27
C ASN A 97 -14.59 -27.77 -18.34
N GLU A 98 -13.83 -28.16 -19.35
CA GLU A 98 -12.44 -27.74 -19.51
C GLU A 98 -12.29 -26.23 -19.79
N ASP A 99 -13.30 -25.61 -20.37
CA ASP A 99 -13.29 -24.20 -20.74
C ASP A 99 -13.86 -23.28 -19.64
N ASN A 100 -14.40 -23.83 -18.56
CA ASN A 100 -15.02 -23.05 -17.50
C ASN A 100 -14.03 -22.63 -16.42
N TYR A 101 -14.17 -21.38 -15.95
CA TYR A 101 -13.40 -20.82 -14.82
C TYR A 101 -14.30 -19.97 -13.93
N PHE A 102 -14.07 -20.06 -12.62
CA PHE A 102 -14.77 -19.24 -11.62
C PHE A 102 -13.76 -18.59 -10.69
N ILE A 103 -13.70 -17.26 -10.67
CA ILE A 103 -12.83 -16.48 -9.79
C ILE A 103 -13.69 -15.64 -8.86
N TYR A 104 -13.44 -15.80 -7.57
CA TYR A 104 -14.09 -15.02 -6.54
C TYR A 104 -13.07 -14.17 -5.80
N GLY A 105 -13.09 -12.84 -6.02
CA GLY A 105 -12.37 -11.82 -5.26
C GLY A 105 -13.23 -11.37 -4.07
N TYR A 106 -12.79 -11.69 -2.85
CA TYR A 106 -13.48 -11.30 -1.63
C TYR A 106 -12.76 -10.17 -0.92
N GLY A 107 -13.35 -8.96 -0.88
CA GLY A 107 -12.85 -7.75 -0.24
C GLY A 107 -13.32 -7.54 1.21
N GLY A 108 -14.04 -8.48 1.80
CA GLY A 108 -14.50 -8.38 3.19
C GLY A 108 -13.48 -8.90 4.21
N ALA A 109 -13.90 -8.99 5.49
CA ALA A 109 -13.01 -9.40 6.56
C ALA A 109 -12.39 -10.80 6.35
N ALA A 110 -11.09 -10.93 6.48
CA ALA A 110 -10.34 -12.18 6.24
C ALA A 110 -10.82 -13.37 7.10
N LYS A 111 -11.34 -13.10 8.32
CA LYS A 111 -11.97 -14.12 9.18
C LYS A 111 -13.18 -14.79 8.51
N ASP A 112 -13.92 -14.03 7.73
CA ASP A 112 -15.12 -14.49 7.05
C ASP A 112 -14.78 -15.35 5.83
N ALA A 113 -13.70 -15.03 5.12
CA ALA A 113 -13.20 -15.82 4.00
C ALA A 113 -12.84 -17.25 4.41
N LYS A 114 -12.41 -17.47 5.66
CA LYS A 114 -12.07 -18.80 6.18
C LYS A 114 -13.21 -19.81 6.05
N SER A 115 -14.45 -19.36 6.20
CA SER A 115 -15.63 -20.23 6.03
C SER A 115 -15.85 -20.68 4.58
N MET A 116 -15.37 -19.90 3.60
CA MET A 116 -15.50 -20.16 2.16
C MET A 116 -14.37 -21.02 1.59
N GLN A 117 -13.21 -21.10 2.28
CA GLN A 117 -12.05 -21.91 1.85
C GLN A 117 -12.42 -23.39 1.62
N ALA A 118 -13.38 -23.93 2.40
CA ALA A 118 -13.82 -25.31 2.26
C ALA A 118 -14.47 -25.61 0.90
N SER A 119 -15.09 -24.61 0.27
CA SER A 119 -15.66 -24.73 -1.09
C SER A 119 -14.57 -24.70 -2.17
N PHE A 120 -13.45 -23.99 -1.91
CA PHE A 120 -12.30 -23.91 -2.82
C PHE A 120 -11.15 -24.84 -2.40
N SER A 121 -11.46 -25.95 -1.76
CA SER A 121 -10.45 -26.95 -1.39
C SER A 121 -9.94 -27.70 -2.62
N GLU A 122 -8.69 -28.18 -2.58
CA GLU A 122 -8.10 -28.99 -3.67
C GLU A 122 -8.92 -30.26 -3.96
N LYS A 123 -9.54 -30.85 -2.93
CA LYS A 123 -10.43 -32.01 -3.08
C LYS A 123 -11.65 -31.70 -3.96
N LYS A 124 -12.05 -30.44 -4.05
CA LYS A 124 -13.17 -29.96 -4.89
C LYS A 124 -12.67 -29.31 -6.20
N GLY A 125 -11.38 -29.43 -6.50
CA GLY A 125 -10.78 -28.79 -7.69
C GLY A 125 -10.64 -27.27 -7.58
N GLY A 126 -10.75 -26.70 -6.38
CA GLY A 126 -10.59 -25.28 -6.13
C GLY A 126 -9.24 -24.93 -5.51
N VAL A 127 -8.93 -23.64 -5.54
CA VAL A 127 -7.76 -23.05 -4.88
C VAL A 127 -8.19 -21.79 -4.16
N TRP A 128 -7.65 -21.56 -2.97
CA TRP A 128 -7.82 -20.29 -2.27
C TRP A 128 -6.45 -19.67 -1.97
N VAL A 129 -6.37 -18.34 -2.11
CA VAL A 129 -5.15 -17.56 -1.88
C VAL A 129 -5.45 -16.41 -0.93
N ARG A 130 -4.64 -16.29 0.12
CA ARG A 130 -4.68 -15.14 1.01
C ARG A 130 -3.52 -14.22 0.73
N PHE A 131 -3.83 -12.95 0.50
CA PHE A 131 -2.87 -11.86 0.36
C PHE A 131 -2.72 -11.08 1.65
N PHE A 132 -1.50 -10.76 2.01
CA PHE A 132 -1.14 -9.82 3.06
C PHE A 132 -0.61 -8.54 2.42
N GLU A 133 -0.49 -7.48 3.22
CA GLU A 133 0.27 -6.33 2.78
C GLU A 133 1.71 -6.77 2.44
N PRO A 134 2.16 -6.53 1.20
CA PRO A 134 3.48 -6.99 0.78
C PRO A 134 4.57 -6.16 1.46
N ASN A 135 5.64 -6.81 1.86
CA ASN A 135 6.85 -6.08 2.21
C ASN A 135 7.48 -5.43 0.96
N ILE A 136 8.44 -4.52 1.15
CA ILE A 136 9.08 -3.77 0.04
C ILE A 136 9.61 -4.72 -1.05
N ARG A 137 10.23 -5.83 -0.67
CA ARG A 137 10.81 -6.78 -1.64
C ARG A 137 9.73 -7.46 -2.49
N GLU A 138 8.64 -7.88 -1.88
CA GLU A 138 7.50 -8.49 -2.57
C GLU A 138 6.76 -7.49 -3.45
N GLY A 139 6.56 -6.25 -2.94
CA GLY A 139 5.99 -5.15 -3.70
C GLY A 139 6.81 -4.81 -4.94
N VAL A 140 8.13 -4.65 -4.78
CA VAL A 140 9.03 -4.39 -5.91
C VAL A 140 9.00 -5.52 -6.93
N ALA A 141 8.94 -6.79 -6.51
CA ALA A 141 8.83 -7.91 -7.44
C ALA A 141 7.52 -7.85 -8.26
N THR A 142 6.41 -7.49 -7.63
CA THR A 142 5.12 -7.31 -8.32
C THR A 142 5.17 -6.12 -9.29
N LEU A 143 5.74 -4.99 -8.87
CA LEU A 143 5.90 -3.81 -9.74
C LEU A 143 6.84 -4.07 -10.92
N GLN A 144 7.90 -4.87 -10.72
CA GLN A 144 8.80 -5.28 -11.80
C GLN A 144 8.07 -6.07 -12.88
N GLN A 145 7.17 -6.99 -12.49
CA GLN A 145 6.33 -7.74 -13.43
C GLN A 145 5.38 -6.80 -14.20
N LYS A 146 4.75 -5.83 -13.50
CA LYS A 146 3.90 -4.83 -14.16
C LYS A 146 4.71 -3.96 -15.11
N ALA A 147 5.88 -3.46 -14.72
CA ALA A 147 6.77 -2.66 -15.57
C ALA A 147 7.12 -3.39 -16.86
N GLN A 148 7.43 -4.69 -16.78
CA GLN A 148 7.68 -5.53 -17.96
C GLN A 148 6.45 -5.64 -18.87
N GLN A 149 5.24 -5.82 -18.30
CA GLN A 149 4.00 -5.91 -19.06
C GLN A 149 3.69 -4.63 -19.85
N ILE A 150 3.96 -3.45 -19.25
CA ILE A 150 3.76 -2.14 -19.88
C ILE A 150 4.98 -1.64 -20.65
N ARG A 151 6.04 -2.46 -20.77
CA ARG A 151 7.31 -2.13 -21.44
C ARG A 151 8.02 -0.89 -20.88
N LEU A 152 7.91 -0.67 -19.58
CA LEU A 152 8.60 0.42 -18.90
C LEU A 152 10.03 -0.01 -18.54
N ASP A 153 11.02 0.75 -19.00
CA ASP A 153 12.42 0.60 -18.58
C ASP A 153 12.62 1.33 -17.24
N ILE A 154 12.67 0.58 -16.16
CA ILE A 154 12.88 1.06 -14.79
C ILE A 154 13.73 0.05 -14.02
N ASP A 155 14.73 0.53 -13.30
CA ASP A 155 15.60 -0.35 -12.55
C ASP A 155 15.04 -0.69 -11.15
N HIS A 156 15.60 -1.72 -10.54
CA HIS A 156 15.18 -2.21 -9.22
C HIS A 156 15.27 -1.15 -8.12
N TYR A 157 16.30 -0.29 -8.17
CA TYR A 157 16.48 0.78 -7.19
C TYR A 157 15.39 1.84 -7.31
N ALA A 158 15.05 2.23 -8.54
CA ALA A 158 13.95 3.17 -8.78
C ALA A 158 12.60 2.61 -8.32
N LEU A 159 12.33 1.31 -8.51
CA LEU A 159 11.13 0.66 -7.97
C LEU A 159 11.09 0.63 -6.44
N GLN A 160 12.23 0.36 -5.79
CA GLN A 160 12.33 0.47 -4.33
C GLN A 160 12.07 1.89 -3.86
N HIS A 161 12.65 2.88 -4.54
CA HIS A 161 12.45 4.29 -4.24
C HIS A 161 10.98 4.69 -4.39
N LEU A 162 10.30 4.24 -5.47
CA LEU A 162 8.88 4.47 -5.67
C LEU A 162 8.01 3.90 -4.54
N MET A 163 8.32 2.67 -4.08
CA MET A 163 7.63 2.07 -2.93
C MET A 163 7.81 2.91 -1.66
N LEU A 164 9.01 3.42 -1.42
CA LEU A 164 9.28 4.29 -0.26
C LEU A 164 8.54 5.62 -0.38
N VAL A 165 8.60 6.29 -1.53
CA VAL A 165 7.94 7.58 -1.78
C VAL A 165 6.42 7.49 -1.59
N LEU A 166 5.82 6.35 -1.89
CA LEU A 166 4.39 6.10 -1.75
C LEU A 166 4.01 5.26 -0.52
N ASN A 167 4.86 5.27 0.51
CA ASN A 167 4.63 4.61 1.80
C ASN A 167 4.21 3.12 1.67
N ASN A 168 4.89 2.39 0.78
CA ASN A 168 4.64 1.00 0.46
C ASN A 168 3.21 0.70 -0.08
N ASN A 169 2.48 1.71 -0.54
CA ASN A 169 1.18 1.51 -1.15
C ASN A 169 1.33 0.97 -2.57
N LEU A 170 1.18 -0.34 -2.71
CA LEU A 170 1.39 -1.06 -3.97
C LEU A 170 0.44 -0.58 -5.09
N ALA A 171 -0.81 -0.25 -4.76
CA ALA A 171 -1.80 0.24 -5.71
C ALA A 171 -1.37 1.60 -6.31
N LEU A 172 -0.97 2.54 -5.44
CA LEU A 172 -0.48 3.84 -5.88
C LEU A 172 0.80 3.69 -6.72
N CYS A 173 1.75 2.85 -6.28
CA CYS A 173 2.97 2.59 -7.05
C CYS A 173 2.65 2.05 -8.44
N ALA A 174 1.72 1.12 -8.54
CA ALA A 174 1.32 0.54 -9.81
C ALA A 174 0.67 1.57 -10.75
N ASN A 175 -0.16 2.47 -10.22
CA ASN A 175 -0.76 3.55 -11.00
C ASN A 175 0.29 4.58 -11.47
N GLU A 176 1.30 4.86 -10.65
CA GLU A 176 2.39 5.74 -11.07
C GLU A 176 3.26 5.12 -12.16
N LEU A 177 3.45 3.80 -12.20
CA LEU A 177 4.17 3.15 -13.30
C LEU A 177 3.49 3.40 -14.65
N ASP A 178 2.16 3.40 -14.72
CA ASP A 178 1.42 3.69 -15.95
C ASP A 178 1.68 5.13 -16.44
N LYS A 179 1.76 6.09 -15.52
CA LYS A 179 2.11 7.49 -15.84
C LYS A 179 3.58 7.62 -16.25
N LEU A 180 4.49 6.98 -15.52
CA LEU A 180 5.92 7.02 -15.82
C LEU A 180 6.25 6.37 -17.17
N ALA A 181 5.47 5.39 -17.62
CA ALA A 181 5.63 4.76 -18.94
C ALA A 181 5.43 5.75 -20.10
N ILE A 182 4.69 6.84 -19.89
CA ILE A 182 4.45 7.90 -20.92
C ILE A 182 5.77 8.61 -21.28
N LEU A 183 6.76 8.61 -20.40
CA LEU A 183 8.06 9.26 -20.68
C LEU A 183 8.80 8.61 -21.86
N GLY A 184 8.56 7.32 -22.16
CA GLY A 184 9.20 6.59 -23.25
C GLY A 184 10.72 6.42 -23.12
N THR A 185 11.29 6.76 -21.95
CA THR A 185 12.73 6.68 -21.64
C THR A 185 12.94 5.88 -20.37
N LYS A 186 14.18 5.50 -20.09
CA LYS A 186 14.53 4.86 -18.81
C LYS A 186 14.21 5.76 -17.63
N VAL A 187 13.40 5.25 -16.70
CA VAL A 187 13.00 5.94 -15.47
C VAL A 187 13.99 5.67 -14.35
N THR A 188 14.46 6.75 -13.72
CA THR A 188 15.39 6.73 -12.59
C THR A 188 14.72 7.23 -11.31
N SER A 189 15.37 7.09 -10.16
CA SER A 189 14.91 7.66 -8.89
C SER A 189 14.75 9.19 -8.95
N LYS A 190 15.58 9.90 -9.74
CA LYS A 190 15.44 11.35 -9.94
C LYS A 190 14.18 11.74 -10.69
N ASP A 191 13.73 10.90 -11.62
CA ASP A 191 12.47 11.12 -12.34
C ASP A 191 11.28 10.90 -11.40
N ILE A 192 11.38 9.91 -10.50
CA ILE A 192 10.38 9.68 -9.45
C ILE A 192 10.29 10.89 -8.52
N ASP A 193 11.42 11.41 -8.01
CA ASP A 193 11.44 12.60 -7.14
C ASP A 193 10.81 13.83 -7.81
N ARG A 194 10.94 13.95 -9.12
CA ARG A 194 10.41 15.08 -9.89
C ARG A 194 8.94 14.94 -10.25
N LEU A 195 8.45 13.71 -10.52
CA LEU A 195 7.15 13.48 -11.17
C LEU A 195 6.13 12.80 -10.26
N VAL A 196 6.58 12.09 -9.23
CA VAL A 196 5.69 11.37 -8.31
C VAL A 196 5.55 12.19 -7.03
N TYR A 197 4.32 12.53 -6.70
CA TYR A 197 4.03 13.19 -5.44
C TYR A 197 4.09 12.16 -4.31
N SER A 198 4.93 12.43 -3.30
CA SER A 198 4.99 11.61 -2.10
C SER A 198 3.65 11.62 -1.37
N THR A 199 3.31 10.49 -0.73
CA THR A 199 2.12 10.45 0.15
C THR A 199 2.32 11.40 1.34
N ALA A 200 1.23 11.99 1.81
CA ALA A 200 1.25 12.99 2.88
C ALA A 200 2.10 12.63 4.12
N PRO A 201 2.08 11.40 4.66
CA PRO A 201 2.94 11.04 5.79
C PRO A 201 4.44 11.17 5.52
N LEU A 202 4.90 10.82 4.31
CA LEU A 202 6.32 10.98 3.91
C LEU A 202 6.67 12.42 3.63
N ALA A 203 5.75 13.19 3.06
CA ALA A 203 5.96 14.62 2.86
C ALA A 203 6.07 15.36 4.20
N ILE A 204 5.29 14.98 5.23
CA ILE A 204 5.42 15.51 6.58
C ILE A 204 6.75 15.06 7.21
N GLU A 205 7.17 13.79 7.08
CA GLU A 205 8.46 13.34 7.60
C GLU A 205 9.62 14.07 6.93
N GLN A 206 9.55 14.31 5.63
CA GLN A 206 10.53 15.10 4.89
C GLN A 206 10.59 16.54 5.40
N LEU A 207 9.45 17.19 5.62
CA LEU A 207 9.37 18.52 6.26
C LEU A 207 10.10 18.53 7.60
N LEU A 208 9.88 17.53 8.44
CA LEU A 208 10.48 17.45 9.77
C LEU A 208 12.00 17.20 9.71
N ILE A 209 12.47 16.40 8.75
CA ILE A 209 13.90 16.22 8.50
C ILE A 209 14.53 17.54 8.06
N GLU A 210 13.91 18.27 7.14
CA GLU A 210 14.36 19.58 6.67
C GLU A 210 14.40 20.61 7.81
N LEU A 211 13.36 20.62 8.66
CA LEU A 211 13.29 21.43 9.87
C LEU A 211 14.51 21.20 10.76
N PHE A 212 14.81 19.94 11.09
CA PHE A 212 15.94 19.57 11.95
C PHE A 212 17.31 19.78 11.27
N GLN A 213 17.34 19.83 9.94
CA GLN A 213 18.54 20.21 9.16
C GLN A 213 18.70 21.72 8.99
N LYS A 214 17.79 22.53 9.54
CA LYS A 214 17.76 24.01 9.38
C LYS A 214 17.64 24.48 7.92
N LYS A 215 16.97 23.69 7.09
CA LYS A 215 16.66 24.07 5.70
C LYS A 215 15.40 24.95 5.63
N PRO A 216 15.21 25.73 4.57
CA PRO A 216 13.95 26.42 4.31
C PRO A 216 12.80 25.41 4.23
N ILE A 217 11.70 25.67 4.94
CA ILE A 217 10.56 24.76 5.07
C ILE A 217 9.25 25.32 4.52
N THR A 218 9.24 26.60 4.15
CA THR A 218 8.03 27.34 3.74
C THR A 218 7.32 26.65 2.58
N ASP A 219 8.06 26.36 1.50
CA ASP A 219 7.50 25.73 0.30
C ASP A 219 6.94 24.34 0.58
N THR A 220 7.62 23.57 1.44
CA THR A 220 7.18 22.23 1.85
C THR A 220 5.90 22.29 2.68
N ILE A 221 5.77 23.28 3.60
CA ILE A 221 4.53 23.48 4.38
C ILE A 221 3.39 23.88 3.45
N THR A 222 3.58 24.88 2.60
CA THR A 222 2.54 25.34 1.65
C THR A 222 2.03 24.18 0.81
N ARG A 223 2.96 23.38 0.26
CA ARG A 223 2.61 22.20 -0.53
C ARG A 223 1.82 21.16 0.25
N LEU A 224 2.14 20.91 1.52
CA LEU A 224 1.39 19.97 2.36
C LEU A 224 -0.05 20.44 2.58
N LEU A 225 -0.25 21.73 2.85
CA LEU A 225 -1.58 22.32 3.02
C LEU A 225 -2.39 22.30 1.72
N GLU A 226 -1.77 22.54 0.57
CA GLU A 226 -2.39 22.41 -0.75
C GLU A 226 -2.78 20.97 -1.09
N LEU A 227 -2.06 19.97 -0.57
CA LEU A 227 -2.39 18.54 -0.69
C LEU A 227 -3.54 18.11 0.25
N GLY A 228 -4.05 19.03 1.08
CA GLY A 228 -5.18 18.78 1.97
C GLY A 228 -4.80 18.29 3.36
N GLU A 229 -3.51 18.35 3.74
CA GLU A 229 -3.11 18.10 5.13
C GLU A 229 -3.59 19.24 6.04
N ASP A 230 -4.14 18.87 7.21
CA ASP A 230 -4.55 19.86 8.21
C ASP A 230 -3.42 20.17 9.20
N GLU A 231 -3.50 21.33 9.83
CA GLU A 231 -2.52 21.82 10.79
C GLU A 231 -2.39 20.89 12.00
N ALA A 232 -3.48 20.24 12.40
CA ALA A 232 -3.49 19.32 13.53
C ALA A 232 -2.75 18.00 13.18
N SER A 233 -2.81 17.55 11.94
CA SER A 233 -2.05 16.39 11.44
C SER A 233 -0.56 16.68 11.44
N ILE A 234 -0.15 17.84 10.92
CA ILE A 234 1.27 18.27 10.92
C ILE A 234 1.77 18.46 12.36
N LEU A 235 0.98 19.07 13.23
CA LEU A 235 1.33 19.21 14.66
C LEU A 235 1.56 17.86 15.34
N ARG A 236 0.63 16.91 15.19
CA ARG A 236 0.76 15.55 15.77
C ARG A 236 1.98 14.81 15.24
N ALA A 237 2.22 14.90 13.94
CA ALA A 237 3.40 14.30 13.32
C ALA A 237 4.71 14.94 13.84
N THR A 238 4.71 16.26 14.06
CA THR A 238 5.85 16.98 14.66
C THR A 238 6.11 16.51 16.09
N GLN A 239 5.07 16.40 16.91
CA GLN A 239 5.17 15.88 18.29
C GLN A 239 5.74 14.46 18.30
N TYR A 240 5.22 13.59 17.44
CA TYR A 240 5.69 12.21 17.34
C TYR A 240 7.17 12.13 16.90
N PHE A 241 7.54 12.91 15.89
CA PHE A 241 8.91 12.95 15.38
C PHE A 241 9.90 13.48 16.44
N VAL A 242 9.57 14.58 17.12
CA VAL A 242 10.40 15.15 18.21
C VAL A 242 10.57 14.14 19.34
N ASN A 243 9.49 13.42 19.71
CA ASN A 243 9.58 12.36 20.71
C ASN A 243 10.53 11.23 20.26
N GLN A 244 10.46 10.80 19.01
CA GLN A 244 11.42 9.81 18.50
C GLN A 244 12.87 10.32 18.56
N ILE A 245 13.13 11.57 18.11
CA ILE A 245 14.47 12.17 18.19
C ILE A 245 14.96 12.22 19.65
N PHE A 246 14.09 12.56 20.59
CA PHE A 246 14.43 12.54 22.02
C PHE A 246 14.81 11.16 22.54
N LEU A 247 14.02 10.12 22.17
CA LEU A 247 14.33 8.74 22.55
C LEU A 247 15.67 8.27 21.97
N PHE A 248 15.94 8.56 20.70
CA PHE A 248 17.24 8.28 20.08
C PHE A 248 18.36 9.02 20.78
N HIS A 249 18.19 10.32 21.07
CA HIS A 249 19.17 11.14 21.78
C HIS A 249 19.49 10.58 23.18
N ALA A 250 18.47 10.23 23.96
CA ALA A 250 18.64 9.66 25.30
C ALA A 250 19.33 8.30 25.25
N TYR A 251 18.90 7.42 24.34
CA TYR A 251 19.49 6.09 24.21
C TYR A 251 20.97 6.15 23.79
N ILE A 252 21.32 6.98 22.80
CA ILE A 252 22.71 7.14 22.35
C ILE A 252 23.58 7.68 23.48
N LYS A 253 23.07 8.64 24.27
CA LYS A 253 23.82 9.16 25.43
C LYS A 253 24.07 8.13 26.52
N LEU A 254 23.15 7.21 26.74
CA LEU A 254 23.24 6.19 27.78
C LEU A 254 24.10 4.99 27.33
N HIS A 255 23.99 4.60 26.05
CA HIS A 255 24.57 3.35 25.55
C HIS A 255 25.71 3.52 24.55
N GLY A 256 25.97 4.74 24.06
CA GLY A 256 27.06 5.03 23.10
C GLY A 256 26.83 4.51 21.68
N GLY A 257 25.68 3.89 21.41
CA GLY A 257 25.32 3.32 20.11
C GLY A 257 23.84 3.51 19.80
N VAL A 258 23.38 3.01 18.65
CA VAL A 258 21.98 3.06 18.23
C VAL A 258 21.43 1.65 18.03
N ASP A 259 20.24 1.40 18.54
CA ASP A 259 19.44 0.20 18.28
C ASP A 259 17.95 0.59 18.25
N SER A 260 17.40 0.73 17.05
CA SER A 260 16.00 1.13 16.89
C SER A 260 15.01 0.14 17.50
N ALA A 261 15.34 -1.15 17.56
CA ALA A 261 14.47 -2.14 18.18
C ALA A 261 14.37 -1.94 19.70
N ALA A 262 15.48 -1.61 20.36
CA ALA A 262 15.49 -1.28 21.79
C ALA A 262 14.81 0.08 22.06
N ILE A 263 14.94 1.05 21.16
CA ILE A 263 14.38 2.40 21.31
C ILE A 263 12.87 2.43 21.06
N LEU A 264 12.40 1.79 19.98
CA LEU A 264 11.04 1.92 19.48
C LEU A 264 10.19 0.67 19.65
N GLY A 265 10.80 -0.48 20.01
CA GLY A 265 10.13 -1.78 20.03
C GLY A 265 10.07 -2.50 18.67
N TYR A 266 10.59 -1.89 17.61
CA TYR A 266 10.69 -2.47 16.28
C TYR A 266 11.93 -1.97 15.53
N LYS A 267 12.46 -2.79 14.62
CA LYS A 267 13.68 -2.47 13.88
C LYS A 267 13.38 -1.59 12.66
N LEU A 268 14.04 -0.44 12.58
CA LEU A 268 14.00 0.43 11.40
C LEU A 268 14.96 -0.07 10.30
N PRO A 269 14.68 0.25 9.03
CA PRO A 269 15.68 0.15 7.97
C PRO A 269 16.94 0.93 8.34
N LYS A 270 18.12 0.36 8.04
CA LYS A 270 19.42 0.90 8.49
C LYS A 270 19.61 2.38 8.11
N GLN A 271 19.20 2.77 6.93
CA GLN A 271 19.33 4.14 6.43
C GLN A 271 18.48 5.14 7.26
N ILE A 272 17.25 4.76 7.63
CA ILE A 272 16.36 5.59 8.46
C ILE A 272 16.87 5.66 9.90
N GLU A 273 17.36 4.54 10.44
CA GLU A 273 17.97 4.49 11.77
C GLU A 273 19.20 5.44 11.86
N GLU A 274 20.12 5.36 10.88
CA GLU A 274 21.29 6.25 10.79
C GLU A 274 20.90 7.71 10.64
N GLN A 275 19.86 8.01 9.85
CA GLN A 275 19.36 9.37 9.66
C GLN A 275 18.80 9.93 10.98
N LYS A 276 17.92 9.19 11.68
CA LYS A 276 17.37 9.62 12.97
C LYS A 276 18.46 9.76 14.04
N ALA A 277 19.42 8.86 14.09
CA ALA A 277 20.59 8.97 14.98
C ALA A 277 21.41 10.21 14.69
N SER A 278 21.69 10.51 13.43
CA SER A 278 22.40 11.73 13.01
C SER A 278 21.70 13.02 13.44
N LEU A 279 20.38 13.08 13.28
CA LEU A 279 19.58 14.22 13.74
C LEU A 279 19.60 14.33 15.26
N ALA A 280 19.42 13.22 15.98
CA ALA A 280 19.44 13.17 17.44
C ALA A 280 20.77 13.63 18.05
N LEU A 281 21.91 13.33 17.42
CA LEU A 281 23.24 13.74 17.87
C LEU A 281 23.50 15.24 17.70
N ARG A 282 22.81 15.90 16.76
CA ARG A 282 22.99 17.35 16.50
C ARG A 282 22.25 18.23 17.51
N VAL A 283 21.25 17.70 18.20
CA VAL A 283 20.39 18.49 19.07
C VAL A 283 20.84 18.35 20.53
N LYS A 284 20.91 19.45 21.25
CA LYS A 284 21.21 19.46 22.69
C LYS A 284 19.97 19.09 23.51
N SER A 285 20.13 18.39 24.65
CA SER A 285 19.01 18.02 25.53
C SER A 285 18.17 19.24 25.95
N ALA A 286 18.81 20.38 26.28
CA ALA A 286 18.12 21.61 26.65
C ALA A 286 17.27 22.19 25.51
N ALA A 287 17.70 22.02 24.24
CA ALA A 287 16.91 22.42 23.07
C ALA A 287 15.67 21.54 22.92
N LEU A 288 15.81 20.22 23.10
CA LEU A 288 14.67 19.29 23.03
C LEU A 288 13.61 19.61 24.08
N LEU A 289 14.02 19.95 25.32
CA LEU A 289 13.06 20.36 26.37
C LEU A 289 12.29 21.62 25.97
N LYS A 290 12.97 22.66 25.46
CA LYS A 290 12.31 23.86 24.95
C LYS A 290 11.37 23.58 23.79
N ILE A 291 11.72 22.64 22.90
CA ILE A 291 10.86 22.24 21.80
C ILE A 291 9.59 21.56 22.34
N PHE A 292 9.70 20.69 23.34
CA PHE A 292 8.51 20.08 23.97
C PHE A 292 7.59 21.09 24.63
N GLU A 293 8.14 22.02 25.40
CA GLU A 293 7.35 23.12 26.02
C GLU A 293 6.63 23.93 24.93
N HIS A 294 7.35 24.32 23.89
CA HIS A 294 6.77 25.08 22.78
C HIS A 294 5.70 24.31 22.01
N LEU A 295 5.87 23.00 21.80
CA LEU A 295 4.85 22.16 21.15
C LEU A 295 3.57 22.06 21.97
N LEU A 296 3.66 21.97 23.30
CA LEU A 296 2.50 21.97 24.20
C LEU A 296 1.75 23.31 24.14
N GLU A 297 2.47 24.43 24.20
CA GLU A 297 1.89 25.78 24.09
C GLU A 297 1.18 25.94 22.72
N SER A 298 1.88 25.58 21.63
CA SER A 298 1.34 25.68 20.27
C SER A 298 0.11 24.80 20.05
N GLU A 299 0.06 23.62 20.66
CA GLU A 299 -1.12 22.76 20.60
C GLU A 299 -2.35 23.42 21.22
N ILE A 300 -2.18 24.08 22.37
CA ILE A 300 -3.26 24.81 23.04
C ILE A 300 -3.71 26.01 22.19
N GLU A 301 -2.77 26.75 21.62
CA GLU A 301 -3.04 27.90 20.75
C GLU A 301 -3.80 27.49 19.48
N ILE A 302 -3.31 26.49 18.75
CA ILE A 302 -3.93 26.00 17.51
C ILE A 302 -5.34 25.44 17.77
N LYS A 303 -5.54 24.70 18.88
CA LYS A 303 -6.87 24.18 19.23
C LYS A 303 -7.88 25.26 19.58
N LYS A 304 -7.45 26.37 20.18
CA LYS A 304 -8.32 27.51 20.57
C LYS A 304 -8.54 28.47 19.41
N ALA A 305 -7.67 28.51 18.44
CA ALA A 305 -7.70 29.45 17.33
C ALA A 305 -8.83 29.16 16.31
N PRO A 306 -9.45 30.20 15.74
CA PRO A 306 -10.33 30.03 14.59
C PRO A 306 -9.54 29.46 13.39
N ALA A 307 -10.22 28.76 12.50
CA ALA A 307 -9.59 28.10 11.34
C ALA A 307 -8.67 29.02 10.52
N THR A 308 -9.09 30.28 10.36
CA THR A 308 -8.34 31.30 9.59
C THR A 308 -6.98 31.68 10.20
N GLN A 309 -6.71 31.35 11.45
CA GLN A 309 -5.45 31.68 12.12
C GLN A 309 -4.53 30.45 12.33
N ARG A 310 -5.03 29.23 12.17
CA ARG A 310 -4.29 28.01 12.48
C ARG A 310 -3.06 27.83 11.61
N GLU A 311 -3.18 28.15 10.34
CA GLU A 311 -2.06 28.09 9.41
C GLU A 311 -0.90 28.99 9.85
N VAL A 312 -1.16 30.24 10.20
CA VAL A 312 -0.14 31.20 10.69
C VAL A 312 0.52 30.69 11.99
N LEU A 313 -0.28 30.11 12.88
CA LEU A 313 0.24 29.52 14.13
C LEU A 313 1.12 28.30 13.85
N LEU A 314 0.76 27.46 12.87
CA LEU A 314 1.57 26.33 12.43
C LEU A 314 2.95 26.80 11.90
N TYR A 315 2.97 27.79 11.01
CA TYR A 315 4.22 28.37 10.52
C TYR A 315 5.07 28.93 11.67
N SER A 316 4.46 29.70 12.58
CA SER A 316 5.14 30.27 13.76
C SER A 316 5.75 29.18 14.63
N MET A 317 5.01 28.11 14.89
CA MET A 317 5.47 26.94 15.66
C MET A 317 6.71 26.31 15.03
N LEU A 318 6.66 25.98 13.75
CA LEU A 318 7.77 25.31 13.07
C LEU A 318 9.02 26.18 12.96
N ILE A 319 8.85 27.48 12.68
CA ILE A 319 9.97 28.44 12.64
C ILE A 319 10.64 28.59 14.01
N LYS A 320 9.87 28.66 15.09
CA LYS A 320 10.44 28.72 16.44
C LYS A 320 11.18 27.45 16.83
N ILE A 321 10.66 26.27 16.45
CA ILE A 321 11.37 25.00 16.65
C ILE A 321 12.75 25.07 15.95
N GLN A 322 12.80 25.55 14.71
CA GLN A 322 14.06 25.69 13.96
C GLN A 322 15.03 26.64 14.66
N GLY A 323 14.53 27.65 15.35
CA GLY A 323 15.32 28.58 16.17
C GLY A 323 15.92 27.94 17.43
N TYR A 324 15.30 26.89 18.00
CA TYR A 324 15.84 26.18 19.17
C TYR A 324 16.90 25.11 18.80
N LEU A 325 16.88 24.59 17.57
CA LEU A 325 17.83 23.61 17.08
C LEU A 325 19.19 24.25 16.85
#